data_8a33ca3adeb0e94493f4b2ac589152be
#
_entry.id   8a33ca3adeb0e94493f4b2ac589152be
#
_cell.length_a   1.000
_cell.length_b   1.000
_cell.length_c   1.000
_cell.angle_alpha   90.00
_cell.angle_beta   90.00
_cell.angle_gamma   90.00
#
_symmetry.space_group_name_H-M   'P 1'
#
loop_
_entity.id
_entity.type
_entity.pdbx_description
1 polymer ?
#
loop_
_entity_poly.entity_id
_entity_poly.type
_entity_poly.pdbx_seq_one_letter_code
_entity_poly.pdbx_strand_id
1 'polypeptide(L)'
;MARARVEEPGPQARLSDGTIARIVPSSFTSGFELDVDGTPQSHVDLDDPTHLHFEYIARMAAVIDRLRMPGQPLTAVHLGAGALTLPRYIAHTRPGSRQQVIELEQPLVDLVREALPLPRGA
;
A
#
# COMPACT_ATOMS: atom_id res chain seq x y z
N MET A 1 -13.12 7.09 -37.78
CA MET A 1 -12.53 7.78 -36.62
C MET A 1 -12.69 6.88 -35.39
N ALA A 2 -11.60 6.41 -34.84
CA ALA A 2 -11.65 5.71 -33.56
C ALA A 2 -12.06 6.71 -32.48
N ARG A 3 -13.18 6.47 -31.81
CA ARG A 3 -13.50 7.19 -30.58
C ARG A 3 -12.44 6.82 -29.57
N ALA A 4 -11.72 7.81 -29.03
CA ALA A 4 -10.88 7.60 -27.87
C ALA A 4 -11.75 6.91 -26.80
N ARG A 5 -11.33 5.72 -26.36
CA ARG A 5 -11.95 5.10 -25.18
C ARG A 5 -11.69 6.06 -24.04
N VAL A 6 -12.74 6.65 -23.49
CA VAL A 6 -12.69 7.29 -22.22
C VAL A 6 -12.45 6.13 -21.24
N GLU A 7 -11.22 5.99 -20.77
CA GLU A 7 -10.93 5.04 -19.69
C GLU A 7 -11.78 5.48 -18.50
N GLU A 8 -12.65 4.59 -18.03
CA GLU A 8 -13.36 4.85 -16.79
C GLU A 8 -12.33 5.07 -15.68
N PRO A 9 -12.49 6.10 -14.84
CA PRO A 9 -11.58 6.29 -13.72
C PRO A 9 -11.61 5.03 -12.85
N GLY A 10 -10.44 4.52 -12.49
CA GLY A 10 -10.31 3.39 -11.57
C GLY A 10 -10.86 3.71 -10.17
N PRO A 11 -10.68 2.80 -9.21
CA PRO A 11 -11.14 3.01 -7.85
C PRO A 11 -10.60 4.32 -7.27
N GLN A 12 -11.48 5.11 -6.68
CA GLN A 12 -11.12 6.40 -6.09
C GLN A 12 -11.98 6.74 -4.88
N ALA A 13 -11.47 7.63 -4.05
CA ALA A 13 -12.17 8.17 -2.90
C ALA A 13 -11.79 9.65 -2.69
N ARG A 14 -12.75 10.43 -2.19
CA ARG A 14 -12.49 11.80 -1.76
C ARG A 14 -12.05 11.80 -0.30
N LEU A 15 -10.94 12.44 -0.01
CA LEU A 15 -10.42 12.60 1.34
C LEU A 15 -11.03 13.84 2.03
N SER A 16 -10.79 13.98 3.33
CA SER A 16 -11.41 15.04 4.15
C SER A 16 -11.00 16.45 3.75
N ASP A 17 -9.82 16.61 3.16
CA ASP A 17 -9.31 17.88 2.64
C ASP A 17 -9.79 18.21 1.22
N GLY A 18 -10.62 17.35 0.63
CA GLY A 18 -11.14 17.49 -0.73
C GLY A 18 -10.26 16.90 -1.82
N THR A 19 -9.07 16.39 -1.49
CA THR A 19 -8.22 15.70 -2.45
C THR A 19 -8.81 14.36 -2.87
N ILE A 20 -8.41 13.87 -4.05
CA ILE A 20 -8.87 12.58 -4.58
C ILE A 20 -7.73 11.57 -4.53
N ALA A 21 -7.95 10.49 -3.79
CA ALA A 21 -7.10 9.32 -3.79
C ALA A 21 -7.57 8.32 -4.86
N ARG A 22 -6.63 7.79 -5.64
CA ARG A 22 -6.90 6.82 -6.72
C ARG A 22 -5.95 5.65 -6.63
N ILE A 23 -6.46 4.48 -6.96
CA ILE A 23 -5.64 3.30 -7.22
C ILE A 23 -5.49 3.15 -8.72
N VAL A 24 -4.27 3.22 -9.20
CA VAL A 24 -3.94 3.17 -10.63
C VAL A 24 -2.87 2.12 -10.89
N PRO A 25 -2.83 1.51 -12.09
CA PRO A 25 -1.71 0.66 -12.48
C PRO A 25 -0.40 1.44 -12.44
N SER A 26 0.67 0.80 -11.99
CA SER A 26 2.01 1.41 -12.02
C SER A 26 2.47 1.62 -13.46
N SER A 27 3.13 2.77 -13.72
CA SER A 27 3.77 3.04 -15.00
C SER A 27 5.09 2.29 -15.18
N PHE A 28 5.65 1.75 -14.10
CA PHE A 28 7.01 1.18 -14.09
C PHE A 28 7.04 -0.31 -13.81
N THR A 29 5.98 -0.86 -13.24
CA THR A 29 5.91 -2.27 -12.80
C THR A 29 4.55 -2.85 -13.11
N SER A 30 4.35 -4.15 -12.84
CA SER A 30 3.04 -4.80 -12.88
C SER A 30 2.17 -4.53 -11.65
N GLY A 31 2.66 -3.75 -10.69
CA GLY A 31 1.94 -3.40 -9.47
C GLY A 31 0.96 -2.24 -9.65
N PHE A 32 0.53 -1.70 -8.52
CA PHE A 32 -0.40 -0.58 -8.43
C PHE A 32 0.20 0.56 -7.63
N GLU A 33 -0.27 1.76 -7.92
CA GLU A 33 0.07 2.96 -7.16
C GLU A 33 -1.17 3.55 -6.51
N LEU A 34 -0.97 4.08 -5.31
CA LEU A 34 -1.90 5.00 -4.69
C LEU A 34 -1.45 6.41 -5.05
N ASP A 35 -2.26 7.11 -5.82
CA ASP A 35 -2.07 8.53 -6.14
C ASP A 35 -3.01 9.39 -5.31
N VAL A 36 -2.50 10.53 -4.85
CA VAL A 36 -3.34 11.57 -4.25
C VAL A 36 -3.12 12.85 -5.03
N ASP A 37 -4.18 13.34 -5.66
CA ASP A 37 -4.14 14.49 -6.58
C ASP A 37 -3.04 14.38 -7.64
N GLY A 38 -2.85 13.20 -8.21
CA GLY A 38 -1.86 12.92 -9.25
C GLY A 38 -0.44 12.72 -8.74
N THR A 39 -0.21 12.77 -7.43
CA THR A 39 1.11 12.50 -6.83
C THR A 39 1.15 11.08 -6.29
N PRO A 40 2.09 10.23 -6.77
CA PRO A 40 2.26 8.89 -6.23
C PRO A 40 2.65 8.92 -4.75
N GLN A 41 1.91 8.19 -3.93
CA GLN A 41 2.11 8.11 -2.47
C GLN A 41 2.63 6.74 -2.04
N SER A 42 2.17 5.69 -2.68
CA SER A 42 2.50 4.31 -2.35
C SER A 42 2.50 3.44 -3.59
N HIS A 43 3.24 2.35 -3.53
CA HIS A 43 3.27 1.31 -4.55
C HIS A 43 3.03 -0.05 -3.89
N VAL A 44 2.20 -0.88 -4.50
CA VAL A 44 1.89 -2.23 -4.02
C VAL A 44 2.01 -3.21 -5.17
N ASP A 45 2.74 -4.29 -4.94
CA ASP A 45 2.73 -5.49 -5.76
C ASP A 45 1.97 -6.57 -4.99
N LEU A 46 0.76 -6.91 -5.43
CA LEU A 46 -0.08 -7.92 -4.77
C LEU A 46 0.50 -9.33 -4.89
N ASP A 47 1.27 -9.59 -5.93
CA ASP A 47 1.87 -10.91 -6.18
C ASP A 47 3.19 -11.09 -5.43
N ASP A 48 3.88 -9.99 -5.12
CA ASP A 48 5.13 -10.01 -4.39
C ASP A 48 5.22 -8.87 -3.36
N PRO A 49 4.79 -9.09 -2.12
CA PRO A 49 4.88 -8.09 -1.07
C PRO A 49 6.29 -7.65 -0.70
N THR A 50 7.31 -8.37 -1.16
CA THR A 50 8.72 -7.98 -0.95
C THR A 50 9.24 -7.00 -2.00
N HIS A 51 8.46 -6.76 -3.07
CA HIS A 51 8.80 -5.79 -4.09
C HIS A 51 8.47 -4.37 -3.60
N LEU A 52 9.47 -3.68 -3.11
CA LEU A 52 9.38 -2.34 -2.52
C LEU A 52 9.94 -1.32 -3.52
N HIS A 53 9.07 -0.78 -4.37
CA HIS A 53 9.46 0.09 -5.48
C HIS A 53 10.03 1.43 -5.02
N PHE A 54 9.42 2.07 -4.00
CA PHE A 54 9.91 3.34 -3.49
C PHE A 54 11.07 3.15 -2.53
N GLU A 55 12.13 3.91 -2.73
CA GLU A 55 13.37 3.77 -1.97
C GLU A 55 13.19 3.97 -0.47
N TYR A 56 12.36 4.92 -0.05
CA TYR A 56 12.17 5.19 1.37
C TYR A 56 11.53 4.00 2.11
N ILE A 57 10.62 3.28 1.47
CA ILE A 57 10.02 2.06 2.04
C ILE A 57 11.05 0.92 2.07
N ALA A 58 11.86 0.78 1.03
CA ALA A 58 12.93 -0.22 1.00
C ALA A 58 13.95 0.02 2.13
N ARG A 59 14.26 1.26 2.43
CA ARG A 59 15.14 1.62 3.55
C ARG A 59 14.51 1.32 4.91
N MET A 60 13.23 1.59 5.08
CA MET A 60 12.50 1.23 6.31
C MET A 60 12.48 -0.29 6.50
N ALA A 61 12.22 -1.04 5.44
CA ALA A 61 12.23 -2.50 5.47
C ALA A 61 13.61 -3.05 5.83
N ALA A 62 14.69 -2.45 5.34
CA ALA A 62 16.07 -2.86 5.67
C ALA A 62 16.36 -2.71 7.17
N VAL A 63 15.82 -1.67 7.82
CA VAL A 63 15.93 -1.52 9.28
C VAL A 63 15.11 -2.60 10.00
N ILE A 64 13.88 -2.83 9.55
CA ILE A 64 12.99 -3.84 10.14
C ILE A 64 13.59 -5.24 10.02
N ASP A 65 14.21 -5.56 8.90
CA ASP A 65 14.86 -6.86 8.67
C ASP A 65 15.96 -7.19 9.68
N ARG A 66 16.54 -6.16 10.29
CA ARG A 66 17.58 -6.30 11.32
C ARG A 66 17.04 -6.41 12.74
N LEU A 67 15.74 -6.23 12.92
CA LEU A 67 15.11 -6.42 14.22
C LEU A 67 14.82 -7.89 14.45
N ARG A 68 15.34 -8.43 15.56
CA ARG A 68 15.17 -9.85 15.90
C ARG A 68 15.73 -10.79 14.81
N MET A 69 15.52 -12.08 15.00
CA MET A 69 15.91 -13.09 14.02
C MET A 69 15.00 -13.04 12.79
N PRO A 70 15.52 -13.37 11.58
CA PRO A 70 14.68 -13.43 10.39
C PRO A 70 13.46 -14.33 10.57
N GLY A 71 12.30 -13.86 10.12
CA GLY A 71 11.04 -14.60 10.20
C GLY A 71 10.35 -14.56 11.56
N GLN A 72 10.98 -14.03 12.61
CA GLN A 72 10.32 -13.90 13.91
C GLN A 72 9.22 -12.82 13.88
N PRO A 73 8.05 -13.08 14.51
CA PRO A 73 6.99 -12.10 14.59
C PRO A 73 7.44 -10.81 15.28
N LEU A 74 6.90 -9.70 14.80
CA LEU A 74 7.04 -8.38 15.41
C LEU A 74 5.70 -7.88 15.91
N THR A 75 5.76 -6.93 16.85
CA THR A 75 4.63 -6.07 17.18
C THR A 75 4.94 -4.69 16.64
N ALA A 76 4.08 -4.15 15.78
CA ALA A 76 4.30 -2.87 15.12
C ALA A 76 3.06 -1.99 15.18
N VAL A 77 3.30 -0.69 15.30
CA VAL A 77 2.29 0.35 15.11
C VAL A 77 2.72 1.22 13.95
N HIS A 78 1.85 1.37 12.97
CA HIS A 78 2.07 2.23 11.82
C HIS A 78 1.27 3.52 11.97
N LEU A 79 1.94 4.64 11.89
CA LEU A 79 1.31 5.95 11.87
C LEU A 79 1.15 6.41 10.42
N GLY A 80 -0.09 6.34 9.93
CA GLY A 80 -0.40 6.47 8.51
C GLY A 80 -0.43 5.12 7.80
N ALA A 81 -1.36 4.97 6.87
CA ALA A 81 -1.58 3.71 6.16
C ALA A 81 -0.95 3.70 4.77
N GLY A 82 -1.11 4.77 4.00
CA GLY A 82 -0.88 4.69 2.56
C GLY A 82 -1.65 3.52 1.95
N ALA A 83 -1.01 2.77 1.08
CA ALA A 83 -1.57 1.53 0.52
C ALA A 83 -1.22 0.28 1.34
N LEU A 84 -0.80 0.44 2.58
CA LEU A 84 -0.39 -0.64 3.48
C LEU A 84 0.84 -1.43 2.99
N THR A 85 1.73 -0.80 2.26
CA THR A 85 2.90 -1.47 1.66
C THR A 85 3.79 -2.11 2.71
N LEU A 86 4.18 -1.37 3.74
CA LEU A 86 5.04 -1.88 4.80
C LEU A 86 4.34 -2.92 5.70
N PRO A 87 3.06 -2.72 6.11
CA PRO A 87 2.32 -3.77 6.79
C PRO A 87 2.24 -5.09 6.02
N ARG A 88 2.05 -5.04 4.70
CA ARG A 88 2.05 -6.24 3.83
C ARG A 88 3.40 -6.94 3.81
N TYR A 89 4.48 -6.16 3.74
CA TYR A 89 5.84 -6.67 3.79
C TYR A 89 6.12 -7.42 5.11
N ILE A 90 5.76 -6.81 6.24
CA ILE A 90 5.94 -7.43 7.57
C ILE A 90 5.10 -8.70 7.69
N ALA A 91 3.83 -8.66 7.30
CA ALA A 91 2.96 -9.83 7.35
C ALA A 91 3.50 -11.00 6.53
N HIS A 92 4.11 -10.71 5.38
CA HIS A 92 4.69 -11.72 4.48
C HIS A 92 6.00 -12.29 5.00
N THR A 93 6.93 -11.42 5.43
CA THR A 93 8.27 -11.83 5.88
C THR A 93 8.32 -12.33 7.32
N ARG A 94 7.34 -11.95 8.12
CA ARG A 94 7.24 -12.27 9.55
C ARG A 94 5.83 -12.71 9.93
N PRO A 95 5.41 -13.92 9.49
CA PRO A 95 4.08 -14.43 9.80
C PRO A 95 3.81 -14.45 11.31
N GLY A 96 2.57 -14.14 11.69
CA GLY A 96 2.18 -14.05 13.09
C GLY A 96 2.48 -12.72 13.77
N SER A 97 3.03 -11.75 13.05
CA SER A 97 3.23 -10.39 13.56
C SER A 97 1.90 -9.73 13.92
N ARG A 98 1.91 -8.94 14.99
CA ARG A 98 0.76 -8.12 15.40
C ARG A 98 1.00 -6.69 14.95
N GLN A 99 0.08 -6.18 14.15
CA GLN A 99 0.21 -4.85 13.57
C GLN A 99 -1.06 -4.05 13.79
N GLN A 100 -0.87 -2.79 14.15
CA GLN A 100 -1.92 -1.79 14.21
C GLN A 100 -1.56 -0.66 13.24
N VAL A 101 -2.54 -0.23 12.47
CA VAL A 101 -2.38 0.90 11.56
C VAL A 101 -3.36 1.98 11.99
N ILE A 102 -2.82 3.16 12.23
CA ILE A 102 -3.59 4.34 12.63
C ILE A 102 -3.60 5.29 11.45
N GLU A 103 -4.78 5.46 10.84
CA GLU A 103 -4.98 6.33 9.69
C GLU A 103 -6.16 7.27 9.96
N LEU A 104 -5.92 8.56 9.75
CA LEU A 104 -6.93 9.59 9.95
C LEU A 104 -8.06 9.52 8.91
N GLU A 105 -7.73 9.09 7.70
CA GLU A 105 -8.63 9.12 6.54
C GLU A 105 -9.32 7.77 6.34
N GLN A 106 -10.51 7.60 6.94
CA GLN A 106 -11.28 6.36 6.76
C GLN A 106 -11.61 6.06 5.29
N PRO A 107 -11.95 7.04 4.43
CA PRO A 107 -12.16 6.78 3.00
C PRO A 107 -10.95 6.18 2.31
N LEU A 108 -9.74 6.56 2.71
CA LEU A 108 -8.50 5.98 2.18
C LEU A 108 -8.35 4.51 2.60
N VAL A 109 -8.61 4.21 3.86
CA VAL A 109 -8.56 2.83 4.36
C VAL A 109 -9.53 1.94 3.60
N ASP A 110 -10.76 2.40 3.42
CA ASP A 110 -11.80 1.66 2.72
C ASP A 110 -11.44 1.43 1.25
N LEU A 111 -10.93 2.46 0.57
CA LEU A 111 -10.47 2.37 -0.81
C LEU A 111 -9.36 1.32 -0.98
N VAL A 112 -8.35 1.39 -0.14
CA VAL A 112 -7.19 0.50 -0.21
C VAL A 112 -7.59 -0.94 0.09
N ARG A 113 -8.41 -1.17 1.09
CA ARG A 113 -8.85 -2.53 1.45
C ARG A 113 -9.75 -3.16 0.40
N GLU A 114 -10.56 -2.37 -0.29
CA GLU A 114 -11.42 -2.85 -1.35
C GLU A 114 -10.67 -3.12 -2.65
N ALA A 115 -9.85 -2.16 -3.09
CA ALA A 115 -9.14 -2.24 -4.37
C ALA A 115 -7.88 -3.13 -4.31
N LEU A 116 -7.22 -3.16 -3.18
CA LEU A 116 -5.98 -3.91 -2.92
C LEU A 116 -6.15 -4.80 -1.68
N PRO A 117 -6.94 -5.88 -1.75
CA PRO A 117 -7.26 -6.70 -0.60
C PRO A 117 -6.02 -7.21 0.12
N LEU A 118 -6.10 -7.26 1.45
CA LEU A 118 -5.06 -7.88 2.27
C LEU A 118 -5.13 -9.40 2.15
N PRO A 119 -3.98 -10.10 2.18
CA PRO A 119 -3.96 -11.54 2.28
C PRO A 119 -4.67 -12.03 3.56
N ARG A 120 -5.19 -13.25 3.54
CA ARG A 120 -5.75 -13.88 4.73
C ARG A 120 -4.68 -13.99 5.82
N GLY A 121 -5.04 -13.62 7.05
CA GLY A 121 -4.14 -13.66 8.20
C GLY A 121 -3.21 -12.45 8.33
N ALA A 122 -3.35 -11.50 7.46
CA ALA A 122 -2.60 -10.25 7.56
C ALA A 122 -3.31 -9.24 8.46
#